data_183106d7ee6a48c2989a3d03caa73dd4
#
_entry.id   183106d7ee6a48c2989a3d03caa73dd4
#
_cell.length_a   1.000
_cell.length_b   1.000
_cell.length_c   1.000
_cell.angle_alpha   90.00
_cell.angle_beta   90.00
_cell.angle_gamma   90.00
#
_symmetry.space_group_name_H-M   'P 1'
#
loop_
_entity.id
_entity.type
_entity.pdbx_description
1 polymer ?
#
loop_
_entity_poly.entity_id
_entity_poly.type
_entity_poly.pdbx_seq_one_letter_code
_entity_poly.pdbx_strand_id
1 'polypeptide(L)'
;MVQYYLEGKKLNQVEKNKAAKDGLEIGKDIDKFAEMGWEQMDKTDLELRLKWYGMFWRPKTPGKFMLRLRIPNGIINAEQLKVIASIVARYGENGSCDITTRQNIQLRGVLISDLPEILNRLKKVNISTTQSGFDNPRNVTGNPIAGVDPEEIIDTRIYTSKMQDHLTNEGKGNSEFSNLPRKWNTAIAGSKDNFLLHNDLIFHPVKINGVLGFSVWIGGVLSSVMNEYAVPLNCLLYTSPSPRDS
;
A
#
# COMPACT_ATOMS: atom_id res chain seq x y z
N MET A 1 18.59 1.86 4.90
CA MET A 1 18.64 0.57 4.13
C MET A 1 18.80 0.78 2.63
N VAL A 2 18.05 1.68 2.00
CA VAL A 2 18.15 1.97 0.54
C VAL A 2 19.53 2.49 0.15
N GLN A 3 20.21 3.24 1.03
CA GLN A 3 21.53 3.82 0.78
C GLN A 3 22.59 2.76 0.47
N TYR A 4 22.60 1.63 1.18
CA TYR A 4 23.53 0.52 0.94
C TYR A 4 23.31 -0.20 -0.41
N TYR A 5 22.07 -0.27 -0.87
CA TYR A 5 21.74 -0.92 -2.15
C TYR A 5 22.27 -0.14 -3.35
N LEU A 6 22.38 1.18 -3.23
CA LEU A 6 22.77 2.09 -4.31
C LEU A 6 24.27 2.41 -4.35
N GLU A 7 25.02 2.01 -3.34
CA GLU A 7 26.44 2.28 -3.22
C GLU A 7 27.21 1.66 -4.40
N GLY A 8 27.95 2.50 -5.14
CA GLY A 8 28.71 2.08 -6.32
C GLY A 8 27.92 1.88 -7.61
N LYS A 9 26.58 2.04 -7.62
CA LYS A 9 25.76 1.89 -8.84
C LYS A 9 25.48 3.24 -9.51
N LYS A 10 25.50 3.26 -10.83
CA LYS A 10 25.05 4.43 -11.60
C LYS A 10 23.54 4.59 -11.43
N LEU A 11 23.12 5.63 -10.71
CA LEU A 11 21.71 5.93 -10.48
C LEU A 11 20.99 6.28 -11.76
N ASN A 12 19.82 5.68 -11.99
CA ASN A 12 18.88 6.11 -13.01
C ASN A 12 18.19 7.43 -12.58
N GLN A 13 17.41 8.05 -13.48
CA GLN A 13 16.77 9.34 -13.20
C GLN A 13 15.77 9.28 -12.05
N VAL A 14 15.07 8.15 -11.86
CA VAL A 14 14.12 7.97 -10.77
C VAL A 14 14.85 7.96 -9.41
N GLU A 15 15.96 7.21 -9.31
CA GLU A 15 16.76 7.17 -8.10
C GLU A 15 17.39 8.53 -7.76
N LYS A 16 17.82 9.29 -8.78
CA LYS A 16 18.29 10.67 -8.59
C LYS A 16 17.20 11.59 -8.05
N ASN A 17 15.97 11.46 -8.56
CA ASN A 17 14.82 12.25 -8.09
C ASN A 17 14.43 11.90 -6.64
N LYS A 18 14.52 10.61 -6.25
CA LYS A 18 14.31 10.17 -4.86
C LYS A 18 15.41 10.67 -3.92
N ALA A 19 16.66 10.65 -4.36
CA ALA A 19 17.80 11.16 -3.59
C ALA A 19 17.76 12.69 -3.39
N ALA A 20 17.23 13.44 -4.37
CA ALA A 20 17.13 14.89 -4.30
C ALA A 20 16.05 15.38 -3.31
N LYS A 21 14.92 14.66 -3.19
CA LYS A 21 13.83 14.97 -2.26
C LYS A 21 13.03 13.69 -2.00
N ASP A 22 12.88 13.33 -0.72
CA ASP A 22 12.04 12.20 -0.34
C ASP A 22 10.58 12.45 -0.73
N GLY A 23 9.92 11.43 -1.30
CA GLY A 23 8.52 11.54 -1.67
C GLY A 23 7.58 11.78 -0.47
N LEU A 24 7.96 11.38 0.74
CA LEU A 24 7.19 11.67 1.95
C LEU A 24 7.24 13.15 2.36
N GLU A 25 8.27 13.89 1.95
CA GLU A 25 8.41 15.31 2.32
C GLU A 25 7.31 16.19 1.71
N ILE A 26 6.75 15.82 0.55
CA ILE A 26 5.70 16.61 -0.10
C ILE A 26 4.40 16.67 0.71
N GLY A 27 4.24 15.85 1.73
CA GLY A 27 3.10 15.92 2.64
C GLY A 27 2.91 17.31 3.27
N LYS A 28 4.00 18.04 3.44
CA LYS A 28 4.02 19.42 3.95
C LYS A 28 3.56 20.44 2.91
N ASP A 29 3.61 20.07 1.64
CA ASP A 29 3.32 20.97 0.51
C ASP A 29 1.89 20.75 -0.05
N ILE A 30 1.10 19.80 0.49
CA ILE A 30 -0.21 19.43 -0.06
C ILE A 30 -1.18 20.60 -0.08
N ASP A 31 -1.25 21.39 0.98
CA ASP A 31 -2.12 22.56 1.04
C ASP A 31 -1.68 23.62 0.00
N LYS A 32 -0.38 23.86 -0.12
CA LYS A 32 0.19 24.73 -1.14
C LYS A 32 -0.13 24.24 -2.57
N PHE A 33 -0.05 22.94 -2.82
CA PHE A 33 -0.42 22.37 -4.13
C PHE A 33 -1.91 22.56 -4.43
N ALA A 34 -2.76 22.43 -3.42
CA ALA A 34 -4.20 22.66 -3.56
C ALA A 34 -4.54 24.11 -3.92
N GLU A 35 -3.80 25.09 -3.36
CA GLU A 35 -3.98 26.52 -3.61
C GLU A 35 -3.42 26.93 -4.99
N MET A 36 -2.21 26.48 -5.34
CA MET A 36 -1.54 26.91 -6.58
C MET A 36 -2.06 26.23 -7.85
N GLY A 37 -2.71 25.07 -7.71
CA GLY A 37 -3.15 24.25 -8.85
C GLY A 37 -2.04 23.40 -9.46
N TRP A 38 -2.45 22.38 -10.19
CA TRP A 38 -1.53 21.36 -10.76
C TRP A 38 -0.61 21.90 -11.83
N GLU A 39 -1.03 22.93 -12.58
CA GLU A 39 -0.27 23.55 -13.68
C GLU A 39 1.01 24.25 -13.21
N GLN A 40 1.00 24.72 -11.96
CA GLN A 40 2.12 25.46 -11.37
C GLN A 40 3.05 24.57 -10.53
N MET A 41 2.74 23.28 -10.40
CA MET A 41 3.56 22.34 -9.63
C MET A 41 4.85 22.00 -10.36
N ASP A 42 5.90 21.72 -9.57
CA ASP A 42 7.11 21.07 -10.12
C ASP A 42 6.73 19.76 -10.80
N LYS A 43 7.27 19.53 -11.99
CA LYS A 43 6.94 18.36 -12.81
C LYS A 43 7.26 17.05 -12.10
N THR A 44 8.35 16.99 -11.33
CA THR A 44 8.73 15.78 -10.59
C THR A 44 7.79 15.54 -9.39
N ASP A 45 7.35 16.60 -8.73
CA ASP A 45 6.35 16.48 -7.66
C ASP A 45 5.01 15.99 -8.23
N LEU A 46 4.56 16.56 -9.35
CA LEU A 46 3.31 16.19 -10.02
C LEU A 46 3.32 14.75 -10.56
N GLU A 47 4.32 14.38 -11.33
CA GLU A 47 4.36 13.10 -12.05
C GLU A 47 4.87 11.94 -11.18
N LEU A 48 5.67 12.23 -10.14
CA LEU A 48 6.35 11.23 -9.34
C LEU A 48 5.94 11.26 -7.88
N ARG A 49 6.27 12.36 -7.13
CA ARG A 49 6.21 12.35 -5.66
C ARG A 49 4.79 12.35 -5.09
N LEU A 50 3.79 12.91 -5.78
CA LEU A 50 2.38 12.80 -5.38
C LEU A 50 1.92 11.36 -5.20
N LYS A 51 2.56 10.39 -5.86
CA LYS A 51 2.23 8.96 -5.73
C LYS A 51 2.53 8.41 -4.34
N TRP A 52 3.42 9.04 -3.56
CA TRP A 52 3.63 8.68 -2.14
C TRP A 52 2.38 8.93 -1.30
N TYR A 53 1.58 9.91 -1.69
CA TYR A 53 0.28 10.22 -1.05
C TYR A 53 -0.92 9.65 -1.80
N GLY A 54 -0.68 8.67 -2.69
CA GLY A 54 -1.74 7.98 -3.42
C GLY A 54 -2.37 8.76 -4.56
N MET A 55 -1.83 9.93 -4.90
CA MET A 55 -2.30 10.74 -6.02
C MET A 55 -1.52 10.42 -7.29
N PHE A 56 -2.24 10.10 -8.35
CA PHE A 56 -1.66 9.71 -9.65
C PHE A 56 -2.18 10.64 -10.74
N TRP A 57 -1.30 11.50 -11.22
CA TRP A 57 -1.54 12.30 -12.40
C TRP A 57 -1.34 11.49 -13.68
N ARG A 58 -2.09 11.82 -14.72
CA ARG A 58 -1.94 11.22 -16.06
C ARG A 58 -2.09 12.28 -17.14
N PRO A 59 -1.23 12.28 -18.19
CA PRO A 59 -1.34 13.22 -19.31
C PRO A 59 -2.70 13.16 -20.04
N LYS A 60 -3.34 11.99 -20.07
CA LYS A 60 -4.64 11.79 -20.74
C LYS A 60 -5.82 12.41 -20.01
N THR A 61 -5.68 12.76 -18.73
CA THR A 61 -6.71 13.37 -17.89
C THR A 61 -6.11 14.54 -17.12
N PRO A 62 -5.68 15.63 -17.81
CA PRO A 62 -5.04 16.76 -17.16
C PRO A 62 -5.97 17.36 -16.10
N GLY A 63 -5.42 17.71 -14.93
CA GLY A 63 -6.18 18.24 -13.78
C GLY A 63 -7.00 17.23 -13.00
N LYS A 64 -7.22 16.04 -13.53
CA LYS A 64 -7.95 14.95 -12.86
C LYS A 64 -6.99 13.85 -12.41
N PHE A 65 -7.00 13.57 -11.13
CA PHE A 65 -6.13 12.58 -10.51
C PHE A 65 -6.89 11.30 -10.17
N MET A 66 -6.16 10.21 -10.06
CA MET A 66 -6.63 9.01 -9.36
C MET A 66 -6.06 9.03 -7.95
N LEU A 67 -6.92 8.89 -6.93
CA LEU A 67 -6.54 8.73 -5.54
C LEU A 67 -6.70 7.27 -5.11
N ARG A 68 -5.69 6.72 -4.45
CA ARG A 68 -5.70 5.35 -3.93
C ARG A 68 -5.71 5.35 -2.40
N LEU A 69 -6.70 4.67 -1.84
CA LEU A 69 -6.81 4.43 -0.40
C LEU A 69 -6.06 3.13 -0.03
N ARG A 70 -5.56 3.05 1.18
CA ARG A 70 -5.01 1.81 1.76
C ARG A 70 -6.07 1.17 2.63
N ILE A 71 -6.42 -0.07 2.30
CA ILE A 71 -7.44 -0.84 3.02
C ILE A 71 -6.84 -2.23 3.31
N PRO A 72 -6.14 -2.42 4.44
CA PRO A 72 -5.51 -3.69 4.76
C PRO A 72 -6.54 -4.81 4.79
N ASN A 73 -6.22 -5.92 4.13
CA ASN A 73 -7.12 -7.07 3.92
C ASN A 73 -8.47 -6.73 3.27
N GLY A 74 -8.66 -5.52 2.74
CA GLY A 74 -9.95 -5.09 2.20
C GLY A 74 -11.03 -4.86 3.26
N ILE A 75 -10.69 -4.80 4.54
CA ILE A 75 -11.64 -4.67 5.64
C ILE A 75 -12.01 -3.22 5.88
N ILE A 76 -13.30 -2.94 5.83
CA ILE A 76 -13.88 -1.60 6.05
C ILE A 76 -15.05 -1.74 7.02
N ASN A 77 -15.07 -0.92 8.07
CA ASN A 77 -16.23 -0.84 8.94
C ASN A 77 -17.31 0.12 8.39
N ALA A 78 -18.48 0.12 9.01
CA ALA A 78 -19.63 0.92 8.53
C ALA A 78 -19.36 2.44 8.56
N GLU A 79 -18.62 2.95 9.53
CA GLU A 79 -18.26 4.36 9.63
C GLU A 79 -17.30 4.76 8.50
N GLN A 80 -16.24 3.98 8.29
CA GLN A 80 -15.31 4.15 7.19
C GLN A 80 -16.01 4.13 5.84
N LEU A 81 -16.91 3.15 5.63
CA LEU A 81 -17.66 3.04 4.38
C LEU A 81 -18.56 4.26 4.13
N LYS A 82 -19.25 4.79 5.16
CA LYS A 82 -20.04 6.02 5.06
C LYS A 82 -19.18 7.22 4.64
N VAL A 83 -18.01 7.38 5.24
CA VAL A 83 -17.08 8.46 4.88
C VAL A 83 -16.58 8.30 3.45
N ILE A 84 -16.14 7.09 3.06
CA ILE A 84 -15.71 6.82 1.67
C ILE A 84 -16.84 7.10 0.70
N ALA A 85 -18.05 6.59 0.94
CA ALA A 85 -19.21 6.81 0.07
C ALA A 85 -19.51 8.30 -0.12
N SER A 86 -19.43 9.08 0.94
CA SER A 86 -19.65 10.54 0.87
C SER A 86 -18.53 11.28 0.12
N ILE A 87 -17.29 10.78 0.18
CA ILE A 87 -16.17 11.31 -0.60
C ILE A 87 -16.35 10.92 -2.08
N VAL A 88 -16.69 9.68 -2.36
CA VAL A 88 -16.94 9.18 -3.72
C VAL A 88 -18.07 9.95 -4.39
N ALA A 89 -19.18 10.15 -3.69
CA ALA A 89 -20.34 10.91 -4.23
C ALA A 89 -20.00 12.36 -4.58
N ARG A 90 -19.10 13.01 -3.80
CA ARG A 90 -18.78 14.42 -4.01
C ARG A 90 -17.58 14.64 -4.95
N TYR A 91 -16.55 13.80 -4.87
CA TYR A 91 -15.27 14.02 -5.54
C TYR A 91 -14.91 12.95 -6.57
N GLY A 92 -15.62 11.82 -6.56
CA GLY A 92 -15.40 10.74 -7.52
C GLY A 92 -16.01 11.04 -8.86
N GLU A 93 -15.34 10.69 -9.93
CA GLU A 93 -15.88 10.81 -11.29
C GLU A 93 -17.15 9.94 -11.43
N ASN A 94 -18.25 10.57 -11.80
CA ASN A 94 -19.59 9.95 -11.88
C ASN A 94 -20.08 9.30 -10.54
N GLY A 95 -19.58 9.76 -9.39
CA GLY A 95 -19.94 9.19 -8.10
C GLY A 95 -19.55 7.72 -7.94
N SER A 96 -18.46 7.28 -8.59
CA SER A 96 -18.01 5.89 -8.61
C SER A 96 -16.58 5.74 -8.10
N CYS A 97 -16.21 4.52 -7.68
CA CYS A 97 -14.86 4.14 -7.32
C CYS A 97 -14.56 2.71 -7.80
N ASP A 98 -13.27 2.41 -7.93
CA ASP A 98 -12.80 1.06 -8.30
C ASP A 98 -12.37 0.29 -7.04
N ILE A 99 -12.79 -0.97 -6.91
CA ILE A 99 -12.21 -1.94 -5.99
C ILE A 99 -11.14 -2.72 -6.75
N THR A 100 -9.94 -2.83 -6.17
CA THR A 100 -8.80 -3.42 -6.88
C THR A 100 -8.49 -4.84 -6.41
N THR A 101 -7.75 -5.59 -7.23
CA THR A 101 -7.23 -6.93 -6.87
C THR A 101 -6.25 -6.91 -5.69
N ARG A 102 -5.81 -5.72 -5.24
CA ARG A 102 -5.00 -5.55 -4.01
C ARG A 102 -5.84 -5.08 -2.83
N GLN A 103 -7.16 -5.30 -2.88
CA GLN A 103 -8.08 -4.94 -1.80
C GLN A 103 -8.06 -3.44 -1.45
N ASN A 104 -7.72 -2.59 -2.43
CA ASN A 104 -7.74 -1.13 -2.30
C ASN A 104 -9.01 -0.54 -2.91
N ILE A 105 -9.32 0.69 -2.51
CA ILE A 105 -10.28 1.55 -3.20
C ILE A 105 -9.54 2.63 -3.96
N GLN A 106 -9.97 2.92 -5.18
CA GLN A 106 -9.43 4.00 -6.03
C GLN A 106 -10.56 4.91 -6.49
N LEU A 107 -10.36 6.20 -6.30
CA LEU A 107 -11.25 7.25 -6.84
C LEU A 107 -10.59 7.85 -8.07
N ARG A 108 -11.39 8.13 -9.10
CA ARG A 108 -10.96 8.85 -10.30
C ARG A 108 -11.58 10.23 -10.32
N GLY A 109 -10.95 11.16 -11.05
CA GLY A 109 -11.49 12.51 -11.24
C GLY A 109 -11.24 13.48 -10.08
N VAL A 110 -10.47 13.08 -9.07
CA VAL A 110 -10.15 13.94 -7.91
C VAL A 110 -9.32 15.14 -8.38
N LEU A 111 -9.67 16.34 -7.91
CA LEU A 111 -8.88 17.56 -8.16
C LEU A 111 -7.84 17.73 -7.05
N ILE A 112 -6.73 18.39 -7.38
CA ILE A 112 -5.69 18.66 -6.39
C ILE A 112 -6.19 19.60 -5.29
N SER A 113 -7.07 20.54 -5.61
CA SER A 113 -7.72 21.46 -4.69
C SER A 113 -8.58 20.78 -3.61
N ASP A 114 -9.10 19.59 -3.89
CA ASP A 114 -9.96 18.85 -2.98
C ASP A 114 -9.16 17.92 -2.04
N LEU A 115 -7.88 17.70 -2.35
CA LEU A 115 -7.05 16.72 -1.65
C LEU A 115 -6.94 16.98 -0.14
N PRO A 116 -6.72 18.21 0.36
CA PRO A 116 -6.62 18.46 1.81
C PRO A 116 -7.89 18.05 2.57
N GLU A 117 -9.07 18.39 2.04
CA GLU A 117 -10.36 18.02 2.64
C GLU A 117 -10.54 16.52 2.65
N ILE A 118 -10.27 15.84 1.52
CA ILE A 118 -10.37 14.39 1.39
C ILE A 118 -9.46 13.70 2.41
N LEU A 119 -8.19 14.08 2.47
CA LEU A 119 -7.22 13.49 3.41
C LEU A 119 -7.64 13.70 4.87
N ASN A 120 -8.13 14.89 5.22
CA ASN A 120 -8.60 15.16 6.57
C ASN A 120 -9.81 14.30 6.95
N ARG A 121 -10.77 14.09 6.04
CA ARG A 121 -11.93 13.22 6.27
C ARG A 121 -11.54 11.75 6.42
N LEU A 122 -10.63 11.25 5.59
CA LEU A 122 -10.11 9.89 5.68
C LEU A 122 -9.35 9.65 6.99
N LYS A 123 -8.52 10.61 7.39
CA LYS A 123 -7.77 10.56 8.65
C LYS A 123 -8.67 10.41 9.88
N LYS A 124 -9.84 11.08 9.90
CA LYS A 124 -10.80 10.99 11.02
C LYS A 124 -11.34 9.58 11.25
N VAL A 125 -11.30 8.73 10.24
CA VAL A 125 -11.75 7.33 10.31
C VAL A 125 -10.59 6.33 10.15
N ASN A 126 -9.36 6.78 10.38
CA ASN A 126 -8.14 5.96 10.31
C ASN A 126 -7.93 5.28 8.93
N ILE A 127 -8.25 5.98 7.85
CA ILE A 127 -7.90 5.56 6.49
C ILE A 127 -6.78 6.45 5.99
N SER A 128 -5.73 5.83 5.45
CA SER A 128 -4.57 6.53 4.87
C SER A 128 -4.47 6.30 3.37
N THR A 129 -3.82 7.26 2.70
CA THR A 129 -3.37 7.14 1.30
C THR A 129 -1.84 7.09 1.21
N THR A 130 -1.16 7.36 2.33
CA THR A 130 0.29 7.50 2.41
C THR A 130 1.00 6.20 2.00
N GLN A 131 2.08 6.32 1.22
CA GLN A 131 2.88 5.22 0.66
C GLN A 131 2.07 4.23 -0.21
N SER A 132 0.87 4.60 -0.68
CA SER A 132 0.04 3.68 -1.49
C SER A 132 0.48 3.55 -2.95
N GLY A 133 1.43 4.34 -3.39
CA GLY A 133 1.92 4.35 -4.77
C GLY A 133 3.43 4.26 -4.92
N PHE A 134 3.85 4.10 -6.16
CA PHE A 134 5.24 4.06 -6.61
C PHE A 134 6.13 3.05 -5.85
N ASP A 135 7.36 3.42 -5.49
CA ASP A 135 8.39 2.56 -4.91
C ASP A 135 8.25 2.47 -3.38
N ASN A 136 7.09 2.01 -2.95
CA ASN A 136 6.71 1.81 -1.55
C ASN A 136 6.12 0.41 -1.34
N PRO A 137 6.07 -0.08 -0.10
CA PRO A 137 5.24 -1.22 0.25
C PRO A 137 3.78 -0.91 -0.08
N ARG A 138 3.15 -1.81 -0.80
CA ARG A 138 1.75 -1.66 -1.19
C ARG A 138 0.83 -2.10 -0.06
N ASN A 139 -0.47 -1.92 -0.25
CA ASN A 139 -1.46 -2.44 0.67
C ASN A 139 -1.19 -3.91 1.00
N VAL A 140 -1.20 -4.26 2.27
CA VAL A 140 -1.05 -5.65 2.71
C VAL A 140 -2.36 -6.39 2.43
N THR A 141 -2.29 -7.41 1.59
CA THR A 141 -3.45 -8.23 1.23
C THR A 141 -3.56 -9.46 2.12
N GLY A 142 -4.77 -9.94 2.31
CA GLY A 142 -5.04 -11.13 3.11
C GLY A 142 -6.13 -12.00 2.48
N ASN A 143 -6.62 -12.98 3.25
CA ASN A 143 -7.72 -13.82 2.82
C ASN A 143 -8.98 -12.94 2.59
N PRO A 144 -9.58 -12.92 1.38
CA PRO A 144 -10.76 -12.10 1.09
C PRO A 144 -12.01 -12.53 1.87
N ILE A 145 -12.02 -13.78 2.38
CA ILE A 145 -13.12 -14.32 3.20
C ILE A 145 -12.68 -14.58 4.66
N ALA A 146 -11.67 -13.82 5.13
CA ALA A 146 -11.20 -13.92 6.51
C ALA A 146 -12.33 -13.76 7.53
N GLY A 147 -12.38 -14.65 8.50
CA GLY A 147 -13.39 -14.69 9.57
C GLY A 147 -14.69 -15.41 9.19
N VAL A 148 -14.84 -15.85 7.91
CA VAL A 148 -15.99 -16.65 7.44
C VAL A 148 -15.55 -17.87 6.63
N ASP A 149 -14.27 -18.05 6.44
CA ASP A 149 -13.69 -19.19 5.73
C ASP A 149 -13.71 -20.45 6.64
N PRO A 150 -14.43 -21.53 6.28
CA PRO A 150 -14.47 -22.73 7.09
C PRO A 150 -13.11 -23.45 7.21
N GLU A 151 -12.18 -23.17 6.31
CA GLU A 151 -10.82 -23.74 6.30
C GLU A 151 -9.76 -22.73 6.81
N GLU A 152 -10.20 -21.69 7.50
CA GLU A 152 -9.30 -20.70 8.04
C GLU A 152 -8.38 -21.30 9.11
N ILE A 153 -7.09 -21.18 8.91
CA ILE A 153 -6.05 -21.60 9.86
C ILE A 153 -5.72 -20.45 10.80
N ILE A 154 -5.72 -19.23 10.27
CA ILE A 154 -5.41 -18.00 11.01
C ILE A 154 -6.20 -16.81 10.44
N ASP A 155 -6.80 -16.03 11.35
CA ASP A 155 -7.46 -14.78 10.96
C ASP A 155 -6.42 -13.73 10.53
N THR A 156 -6.38 -13.44 9.23
CA THR A 156 -5.39 -12.52 8.64
C THR A 156 -5.65 -11.05 8.95
N ARG A 157 -6.87 -10.69 9.39
CA ARG A 157 -7.29 -9.29 9.58
C ARG A 157 -6.40 -8.54 10.56
N ILE A 158 -6.03 -9.18 11.68
CA ILE A 158 -5.17 -8.60 12.71
C ILE A 158 -3.74 -8.43 12.19
N TYR A 159 -3.20 -9.42 11.49
CA TYR A 159 -1.81 -9.41 11.02
C TYR A 159 -1.61 -8.43 9.87
N THR A 160 -2.56 -8.35 8.94
CA THR A 160 -2.50 -7.39 7.83
C THR A 160 -2.57 -5.95 8.33
N SER A 161 -3.43 -5.67 9.33
CA SER A 161 -3.52 -4.34 9.94
C SER A 161 -2.21 -3.97 10.66
N LYS A 162 -1.71 -4.82 11.55
CA LYS A 162 -0.46 -4.56 12.28
C LYS A 162 0.74 -4.37 11.33
N MET A 163 0.85 -5.19 10.30
CA MET A 163 1.92 -5.04 9.30
C MET A 163 1.77 -3.75 8.51
N GLN A 164 0.55 -3.39 8.12
CA GLN A 164 0.26 -2.12 7.45
C GLN A 164 0.68 -0.93 8.32
N ASP A 165 0.33 -0.95 9.61
CA ASP A 165 0.65 0.11 10.56
C ASP A 165 2.16 0.26 10.74
N HIS A 166 2.88 -0.86 10.86
CA HIS A 166 4.34 -0.86 10.92
C HIS A 166 4.99 -0.30 9.66
N LEU A 167 4.57 -0.77 8.48
CA LEU A 167 5.13 -0.35 7.18
C LEU A 167 4.88 1.13 6.87
N THR A 168 3.84 1.72 7.44
CA THR A 168 3.43 3.11 7.16
C THR A 168 3.51 4.05 8.35
N ASN A 169 4.01 3.57 9.51
CA ASN A 169 3.98 4.32 10.76
C ASN A 169 2.54 4.83 11.03
N GLU A 170 1.58 3.90 11.11
CA GLU A 170 0.16 4.20 11.31
C GLU A 170 -0.41 5.20 10.28
N GLY A 171 0.04 5.10 9.04
CA GLY A 171 -0.40 5.98 7.95
C GLY A 171 0.24 7.37 7.92
N LYS A 172 1.17 7.67 8.84
CA LYS A 172 1.92 8.95 8.88
C LYS A 172 3.07 9.01 7.88
N GLY A 173 3.52 7.87 7.40
CA GLY A 173 4.70 7.69 6.56
C GLY A 173 5.89 7.13 7.34
N ASN A 174 6.53 6.12 6.77
CA ASN A 174 7.70 5.47 7.36
C ASN A 174 8.86 5.51 6.37
N SER A 175 9.88 6.31 6.68
CA SER A 175 11.06 6.51 5.83
C SER A 175 11.92 5.26 5.72
N GLU A 176 11.88 4.33 6.69
CA GLU A 176 12.61 3.07 6.63
C GLU A 176 12.08 2.14 5.54
N PHE A 177 10.77 2.23 5.26
CA PHE A 177 10.08 1.43 4.25
C PHE A 177 9.62 2.26 3.04
N SER A 178 10.14 3.46 2.87
CA SER A 178 9.90 4.32 1.71
C SER A 178 11.07 4.25 0.72
N ASN A 179 10.84 4.75 -0.50
CA ASN A 179 11.88 4.84 -1.54
C ASN A 179 12.59 3.53 -1.85
N LEU A 180 11.87 2.42 -1.83
CA LEU A 180 12.39 1.12 -2.20
C LEU A 180 12.93 1.13 -3.65
N PRO A 181 13.78 0.18 -4.05
CA PRO A 181 14.21 0.05 -5.45
C PRO A 181 13.06 -0.18 -6.42
N ARG A 182 11.96 -0.77 -5.94
CA ARG A 182 10.70 -1.00 -6.66
C ARG A 182 9.55 -1.15 -5.66
N LYS A 183 8.31 -1.02 -6.16
CA LYS A 183 7.09 -1.38 -5.40
C LYS A 183 7.24 -2.77 -4.78
N TRP A 184 6.75 -2.92 -3.57
CA TRP A 184 6.78 -4.18 -2.83
C TRP A 184 5.36 -4.60 -2.43
N ASN A 185 4.99 -5.83 -2.75
CA ASN A 185 3.67 -6.39 -2.47
C ASN A 185 3.79 -7.48 -1.42
N THR A 186 3.05 -7.34 -0.33
CA THR A 186 3.02 -8.33 0.75
C THR A 186 1.61 -8.91 0.87
N ALA A 187 1.54 -10.22 1.09
CA ALA A 187 0.31 -10.94 1.35
C ALA A 187 0.43 -11.85 2.57
N ILE A 188 -0.67 -11.99 3.32
CA ILE A 188 -0.78 -12.93 4.43
C ILE A 188 -1.94 -13.87 4.11
N ALA A 189 -1.63 -15.12 3.79
CA ALA A 189 -2.65 -16.14 3.56
C ALA A 189 -3.29 -16.56 4.89
N GLY A 190 -4.60 -16.80 4.88
CA GLY A 190 -5.36 -17.21 6.08
C GLY A 190 -5.68 -18.69 6.12
N SER A 191 -5.79 -19.31 4.96
CA SER A 191 -6.17 -20.73 4.78
C SER A 191 -5.19 -21.46 3.90
N LYS A 192 -5.28 -22.78 3.90
CA LYS A 192 -4.38 -23.67 3.16
C LYS A 192 -4.40 -23.41 1.65
N ASP A 193 -5.57 -23.10 1.10
CA ASP A 193 -5.78 -22.98 -0.35
C ASP A 193 -5.83 -21.52 -0.84
N ASN A 194 -5.42 -20.57 0.00
CA ASN A 194 -5.36 -19.16 -0.39
C ASN A 194 -4.05 -18.89 -1.17
N PHE A 195 -4.13 -19.02 -2.49
CA PHE A 195 -2.98 -18.87 -3.38
C PHE A 195 -2.73 -17.39 -3.73
N LEU A 196 -1.88 -16.74 -2.93
CA LEU A 196 -1.42 -15.37 -3.16
C LEU A 196 -0.03 -15.31 -3.81
N LEU A 197 0.34 -16.36 -4.57
CA LEU A 197 1.71 -16.64 -5.04
C LEU A 197 2.32 -15.60 -5.98
N HIS A 198 1.56 -14.60 -6.42
CA HIS A 198 2.03 -13.50 -7.29
C HIS A 198 2.50 -12.25 -6.51
N ASN A 199 2.66 -12.34 -5.19
CA ASN A 199 3.18 -11.25 -4.36
C ASN A 199 4.69 -11.43 -4.13
N ASP A 200 5.39 -10.30 -3.88
CA ASP A 200 6.84 -10.30 -3.65
C ASP A 200 7.21 -11.00 -2.33
N LEU A 201 6.33 -10.93 -1.32
CA LEU A 201 6.46 -11.57 -0.01
C LEU A 201 5.11 -12.15 0.42
N ILE A 202 5.13 -13.41 0.88
CA ILE A 202 3.92 -14.09 1.35
C ILE A 202 4.22 -14.78 2.67
N PHE A 203 3.29 -14.61 3.61
CA PHE A 203 3.22 -15.39 4.84
C PHE A 203 2.10 -16.42 4.69
N HIS A 204 2.46 -17.70 4.59
CA HIS A 204 1.51 -18.80 4.45
C HIS A 204 1.35 -19.52 5.79
N PRO A 205 0.13 -19.70 6.33
CA PRO A 205 -0.07 -20.29 7.65
C PRO A 205 0.32 -21.77 7.64
N VAL A 206 1.01 -22.19 8.67
CA VAL A 206 1.40 -23.58 8.90
C VAL A 206 1.19 -23.95 10.36
N LYS A 207 0.88 -25.22 10.62
CA LYS A 207 0.77 -25.78 11.97
C LYS A 207 1.71 -26.96 12.10
N ILE A 208 2.75 -26.84 12.94
CA ILE A 208 3.75 -27.87 13.17
C ILE A 208 3.74 -28.24 14.65
N ASN A 209 3.55 -29.51 14.96
CA ASN A 209 3.46 -30.03 16.33
C ASN A 209 2.45 -29.26 17.21
N GLY A 210 1.34 -28.82 16.60
CA GLY A 210 0.32 -28.04 17.31
C GLY A 210 0.61 -26.53 17.41
N VAL A 211 1.81 -26.07 17.09
CA VAL A 211 2.20 -24.66 17.10
C VAL A 211 1.86 -24.01 15.76
N LEU A 212 1.15 -22.89 15.83
CA LEU A 212 0.79 -22.09 14.67
C LEU A 212 1.93 -21.13 14.33
N GLY A 213 2.22 -21.01 13.02
CA GLY A 213 3.25 -20.12 12.50
C GLY A 213 3.03 -19.80 11.04
N PHE A 214 4.03 -19.20 10.42
CA PHE A 214 4.03 -18.89 9.00
C PHE A 214 5.26 -19.48 8.29
N SER A 215 5.04 -20.08 7.14
CA SER A 215 6.05 -20.31 6.13
C SER A 215 6.20 -19.06 5.28
N VAL A 216 7.42 -18.63 5.02
CA VAL A 216 7.72 -17.42 4.25
C VAL A 216 8.04 -17.77 2.81
N TRP A 217 7.41 -17.08 1.86
CA TRP A 217 7.60 -17.27 0.43
C TRP A 217 7.94 -15.93 -0.22
N ILE A 218 8.82 -15.94 -1.23
CA ILE A 218 9.30 -14.73 -1.91
C ILE A 218 9.34 -14.88 -3.42
N GLY A 219 9.41 -13.73 -4.12
CA GLY A 219 9.73 -13.64 -5.55
C GLY A 219 8.55 -13.80 -6.48
N GLY A 220 7.31 -13.81 -5.98
CA GLY A 220 6.13 -13.82 -6.83
C GLY A 220 5.95 -12.54 -7.63
N VAL A 221 5.61 -12.64 -8.90
CA VAL A 221 5.31 -11.50 -9.78
C VAL A 221 4.25 -11.86 -10.82
N LEU A 222 3.34 -10.92 -11.03
CA LEU A 222 2.37 -10.96 -12.12
C LEU A 222 2.41 -9.66 -12.89
N SER A 223 2.87 -9.69 -14.13
CA SER A 223 2.95 -8.54 -15.02
C SER A 223 2.76 -8.95 -16.47
N SER A 224 2.67 -7.98 -17.36
CA SER A 224 2.62 -8.23 -18.82
C SER A 224 3.93 -8.81 -19.40
N VAL A 225 5.02 -8.76 -18.64
CA VAL A 225 6.36 -9.16 -19.10
C VAL A 225 6.87 -10.40 -18.39
N MET A 226 6.49 -10.61 -17.13
CA MET A 226 6.99 -11.68 -16.28
C MET A 226 5.89 -12.21 -15.37
N ASN A 227 5.73 -13.52 -15.31
CA ASN A 227 4.81 -14.23 -14.43
C ASN A 227 5.59 -15.34 -13.73
N GLU A 228 5.87 -15.11 -12.43
CA GLU A 228 6.57 -16.08 -11.59
C GLU A 228 5.79 -16.29 -10.30
N TYR A 229 5.75 -17.51 -9.83
CA TYR A 229 5.19 -17.82 -8.51
C TYR A 229 6.27 -17.68 -7.44
N ALA A 230 5.85 -17.19 -6.28
CA ALA A 230 6.70 -17.14 -5.10
C ALA A 230 7.18 -18.56 -4.73
N VAL A 231 8.40 -18.65 -4.22
CA VAL A 231 9.02 -19.90 -3.76
C VAL A 231 9.22 -19.86 -2.25
N PRO A 232 9.10 -21.01 -1.55
CA PRO A 232 9.31 -21.06 -0.10
C PRO A 232 10.78 -20.84 0.24
N LEU A 233 11.03 -20.07 1.31
CA LEU A 233 12.38 -19.86 1.86
C LEU A 233 12.84 -20.98 2.79
N ASN A 234 12.02 -22.02 3.00
CA ASN A 234 12.25 -23.07 4.02
C ASN A 234 12.47 -22.49 5.44
N CYS A 235 11.86 -21.33 5.71
CA CYS A 235 11.92 -20.61 6.96
C CYS A 235 10.53 -20.63 7.62
N LEU A 236 10.51 -20.84 8.94
CA LEU A 236 9.29 -20.83 9.74
C LEU A 236 9.35 -19.66 10.73
N LEU A 237 8.31 -18.82 10.72
CA LEU A 237 8.07 -17.80 11.72
C LEU A 237 6.93 -18.27 12.61
N TYR A 238 7.19 -18.36 13.91
CA TYR A 238 6.19 -18.72 14.90
C TYR A 238 5.39 -17.49 15.37
N THR A 239 4.14 -17.70 15.70
CA THR A 239 3.27 -16.63 16.23
C THR A 239 3.48 -16.37 17.72
N SER A 240 4.18 -17.25 18.42
CA SER A 240 4.62 -17.08 19.80
C SER A 240 6.03 -16.47 19.85
N PRO A 241 6.36 -15.68 20.88
CA PRO A 241 7.72 -15.23 21.12
C PRO A 241 8.66 -16.46 21.18
N SER A 242 9.80 -16.34 20.53
CA SER A 242 10.84 -17.35 20.64
C SER A 242 11.37 -17.39 22.09
N PRO A 243 11.74 -18.56 22.64
CA PRO A 243 12.44 -18.63 23.94
C PRO A 243 13.75 -17.83 24.00
N ARG A 244 14.21 -17.28 22.84
CA ARG A 244 15.35 -16.39 22.78
C ARG A 244 15.01 -14.92 23.00
N ASP A 245 13.71 -14.58 23.03
CA ASP A 245 13.21 -13.21 23.21
C ASP A 245 12.71 -12.96 24.65
N SER A 246 12.95 -13.89 25.57
CA SER A 246 12.67 -13.82 27.00
C SER A 246 13.92 -13.62 27.84
#